data_b27e2436f9a93c6003b2a600b319ca1d
#
_entry.id   b27e2436f9a93c6003b2a600b319ca1d
#
_cell.length_a   1.000
_cell.length_b   1.000
_cell.length_c   1.000
_cell.angle_alpha   90.00
_cell.angle_beta   90.00
_cell.angle_gamma   90.00
#
_symmetry.space_group_name_H-M   'P 1'
#
loop_
_entity.id
_entity.type
_entity.pdbx_description
1 polymer ?
#
loop_
_entity_poly.entity_id
_entity_poly.type
_entity_poly.pdbx_seq_one_letter_code
_entity_poly.pdbx_strand_id
1 'polypeptide(L)'
;MAYLILLDDEVNVTKFVLDKDELRVGRGVENDITLDDMAVSGRHCHIFRQAVDAERNIYAYALEDLDSTNGTFVNDQQIKRQQLRNNDLIRIAFHEFRFVDENEPKDEKTQKIHKSWIPGVFYTK
;
A
#
# COMPACT_ATOMS: atom_id res chain seq x y z
N MET A 1 0.96 14.09 -2.24
CA MET A 1 1.13 13.42 -0.96
C MET A 1 0.24 12.22 -0.90
N ALA A 2 0.75 11.13 -0.40
CA ALA A 2 -0.04 9.90 -0.26
C ALA A 2 -0.04 9.45 1.18
N TYR A 3 -1.11 8.81 1.59
CA TYR A 3 -1.24 8.35 2.97
C TYR A 3 -2.29 7.27 3.08
N LEU A 4 -2.25 6.55 4.20
CA LEU A 4 -3.28 5.60 4.57
C LEU A 4 -4.11 6.18 5.70
N ILE A 5 -5.41 5.95 5.64
CA ILE A 5 -6.32 6.30 6.72
C ILE A 5 -6.85 5.01 7.30
N LEU A 6 -6.62 4.81 8.60
CA LEU A 6 -7.15 3.64 9.30
C LEU A 6 -8.64 3.86 9.56
N LEU A 7 -9.45 2.90 9.15
CA LEU A 7 -10.90 3.03 9.22
C LEU A 7 -11.53 2.26 10.37
N ASP A 8 -10.71 1.78 11.32
CA ASP A 8 -11.22 0.97 12.42
C ASP A 8 -12.07 1.76 13.39
N ASP A 9 -11.89 3.07 13.44
CA ASP A 9 -12.54 3.91 14.43
C ASP A 9 -13.14 5.13 13.74
N GLU A 10 -14.45 5.29 13.85
CA GLU A 10 -15.13 6.41 13.21
C GLU A 10 -14.90 7.72 13.95
N VAL A 11 -14.52 7.64 15.22
CA VAL A 11 -14.32 8.84 16.03
C VAL A 11 -12.91 9.40 15.88
N ASN A 12 -11.91 8.49 15.86
CA ASN A 12 -10.52 8.89 15.79
C ASN A 12 -9.95 8.51 14.43
N VAL A 13 -9.45 9.50 13.72
CA VAL A 13 -8.84 9.26 12.41
C VAL A 13 -7.33 9.14 12.58
N THR A 14 -6.78 8.00 12.19
CA THR A 14 -5.34 7.80 12.21
C THR A 14 -4.84 7.80 10.78
N LYS A 15 -3.86 8.65 10.53
CA LYS A 15 -3.32 8.86 9.20
C LYS A 15 -1.85 8.50 9.21
N PHE A 16 -1.45 7.67 8.25
CA PHE A 16 -0.06 7.26 8.11
C PHE A 16 0.47 7.80 6.78
N VAL A 17 1.36 8.76 6.85
CA VAL A 17 1.90 9.41 5.65
C VAL A 17 2.91 8.48 4.99
N LEU A 18 2.80 8.35 3.67
CA LEU A 18 3.70 7.50 2.89
C LEU A 18 4.79 8.37 2.30
N ASP A 19 5.76 8.74 3.14
CA ASP A 19 6.83 9.64 2.74
C ASP A 19 8.18 8.93 2.68
N LYS A 20 8.17 7.62 2.69
CA LYS A 20 9.37 6.79 2.56
C LYS A 20 9.21 5.86 1.38
N ASP A 21 10.34 5.34 0.90
CA ASP A 21 10.31 4.42 -0.23
C ASP A 21 9.64 3.11 0.11
N GLU A 22 9.66 2.72 1.37
CA GLU A 22 9.01 1.51 1.83
C GLU A 22 8.34 1.76 3.18
N LEU A 23 7.13 1.23 3.35
CA LEU A 23 6.40 1.26 4.61
C LEU A 23 5.93 -0.14 4.92
N ARG A 24 6.30 -0.65 6.09
CA ARG A 24 6.02 -2.02 6.49
C ARG A 24 4.86 -2.07 7.47
N VAL A 25 4.02 -3.09 7.29
CA VAL A 25 2.85 -3.28 8.13
C VAL A 25 2.87 -4.70 8.69
N GLY A 26 2.64 -4.84 9.99
CA GLY A 26 2.60 -6.14 10.60
C GLY A 26 2.39 -6.04 12.09
N ARG A 27 2.41 -7.22 12.75
CA ARG A 27 2.21 -7.28 14.19
C ARG A 27 3.47 -6.92 14.97
N GLY A 28 4.64 -7.16 14.39
CA GLY A 28 5.89 -6.90 15.08
C GLY A 28 6.16 -5.42 15.24
N VAL A 29 6.85 -5.07 16.33
CA VAL A 29 7.14 -3.65 16.63
C VAL A 29 8.15 -3.05 15.66
N GLU A 30 8.82 -3.87 14.88
CA GLU A 30 9.77 -3.38 13.89
C GLU A 30 9.08 -2.79 12.66
N ASN A 31 7.76 -2.98 12.54
CA ASN A 31 7.02 -2.45 11.40
C ASN A 31 6.73 -0.97 11.58
N ASP A 32 6.54 -0.27 10.47
CA ASP A 32 6.17 1.15 10.50
C ASP A 32 4.75 1.33 11.01
N ILE A 33 3.86 0.42 10.63
CA ILE A 33 2.52 0.36 11.18
C ILE A 33 2.41 -0.96 11.92
N THR A 34 2.25 -0.87 13.24
CA THR A 34 2.13 -2.06 14.07
C THR A 34 0.67 -2.30 14.39
N LEU A 35 0.17 -3.47 13.99
CA LEU A 35 -1.19 -3.89 14.30
C LEU A 35 -1.12 -5.02 15.31
N ASP A 36 -1.44 -4.70 16.56
CA ASP A 36 -1.34 -5.66 17.66
C ASP A 36 -2.56 -6.57 17.66
N ASP A 37 -2.57 -7.50 16.73
CA ASP A 37 -3.70 -8.39 16.50
C ASP A 37 -3.14 -9.74 16.08
N MET A 38 -3.57 -10.80 16.74
CA MET A 38 -3.07 -12.14 16.46
C MET A 38 -3.35 -12.60 15.05
N ALA A 39 -4.36 -12.01 14.39
CA ALA A 39 -4.67 -12.36 13.01
C ALA A 39 -3.73 -11.70 12.01
N VAL A 40 -2.86 -10.80 12.47
CA VAL A 40 -1.90 -10.11 11.63
C VAL A 40 -0.55 -10.81 11.77
N SER A 41 0.08 -11.14 10.65
CA SER A 41 1.40 -11.76 10.66
C SER A 41 2.45 -10.77 11.15
N GLY A 42 3.55 -11.27 11.70
CA GLY A 42 4.63 -10.43 12.21
C GLY A 42 5.11 -9.45 11.16
N ARG A 43 5.29 -9.93 9.94
CA ARG A 43 5.52 -9.11 8.75
C ARG A 43 4.41 -9.46 7.79
N HIS A 44 3.42 -8.59 7.67
CA HIS A 44 2.22 -8.93 6.93
C HIS A 44 2.29 -8.47 5.48
N CYS A 45 2.62 -7.21 5.27
CA CYS A 45 2.72 -6.65 3.93
C CYS A 45 3.56 -5.40 3.97
N HIS A 46 3.88 -4.86 2.80
CA HIS A 46 4.55 -3.57 2.75
C HIS A 46 4.08 -2.80 1.52
N ILE A 47 4.20 -1.49 1.61
CA ILE A 47 3.92 -0.58 0.51
C ILE A 47 5.23 0.06 0.13
N PHE A 48 5.51 0.11 -1.17
CA PHE A 48 6.71 0.75 -1.68
C PHE A 48 6.34 1.64 -2.85
N ARG A 49 7.23 2.57 -3.15
CA ARG A 49 6.93 3.57 -4.17
C ARG A 49 8.10 3.76 -5.11
N GLN A 50 7.78 4.22 -6.31
CA GLN A 50 8.77 4.60 -7.31
C GLN A 50 8.38 5.95 -7.87
N ALA A 51 9.37 6.84 -8.03
CA ALA A 51 9.10 8.17 -8.55
C ALA A 51 8.70 8.11 -10.01
N VAL A 52 7.59 8.77 -10.33
CA VAL A 52 7.17 9.01 -11.70
C VAL A 52 7.68 10.38 -12.12
N ASP A 53 7.50 11.35 -11.24
CA ASP A 53 8.01 12.72 -11.42
C ASP A 53 8.31 13.27 -10.04
N ALA A 54 9.57 13.11 -9.62
CA ALA A 54 9.95 13.46 -8.25
C ALA A 54 9.82 14.96 -7.99
N GLU A 55 10.03 15.78 -9.01
CA GLU A 55 9.94 17.22 -8.83
C GLU A 55 8.51 17.65 -8.51
N ARG A 56 7.54 16.93 -9.04
CA ARG A 56 6.14 17.20 -8.78
C ARG A 56 5.57 16.34 -7.67
N ASN A 57 6.42 15.55 -7.03
CA ASN A 57 6.01 14.65 -5.96
C ASN A 57 4.97 13.63 -6.44
N ILE A 58 5.18 13.10 -7.63
CA ILE A 58 4.29 12.10 -8.22
C ILE A 58 4.99 10.75 -8.14
N TYR A 59 4.36 9.79 -7.49
CA TYR A 59 4.89 8.45 -7.28
C TYR A 59 3.85 7.42 -7.64
N ALA A 60 4.33 6.25 -8.06
CA ALA A 60 3.50 5.05 -8.17
C ALA A 60 3.72 4.22 -6.91
N TYR A 61 2.64 3.72 -6.34
CA TYR A 61 2.67 2.94 -5.10
C TYR A 61 2.19 1.53 -5.37
N ALA A 62 2.83 0.57 -4.72
CA ALA A 62 2.42 -0.83 -4.83
C ALA A 62 2.40 -1.47 -3.45
N LEU A 63 1.49 -2.41 -3.29
CA LEU A 63 1.31 -3.17 -2.07
C LEU A 63 1.68 -4.62 -2.34
N GLU A 64 2.49 -5.21 -1.47
CA GLU A 64 2.89 -6.60 -1.60
C GLU A 64 2.64 -7.33 -0.30
N ASP A 65 1.98 -8.49 -0.41
CA ASP A 65 1.78 -9.39 0.71
C ASP A 65 3.07 -10.19 0.95
N LEU A 66 3.45 -10.35 2.20
CA LEU A 66 4.69 -11.04 2.58
C LEU A 66 4.38 -12.43 3.10
N ASP A 67 3.62 -13.20 2.33
CA ASP A 67 3.21 -14.57 2.71
C ASP A 67 2.50 -14.59 4.04
N SER A 68 1.61 -13.64 4.23
CA SER A 68 0.85 -13.54 5.47
C SER A 68 -0.09 -14.74 5.62
N THR A 69 -0.40 -15.06 6.87
CA THR A 69 -1.28 -16.20 7.16
C THR A 69 -2.69 -15.95 6.67
N ASN A 70 -3.21 -14.75 6.86
CA ASN A 70 -4.61 -14.46 6.56
C ASN A 70 -4.81 -13.62 5.30
N GLY A 71 -3.72 -13.25 4.62
CA GLY A 71 -3.83 -12.56 3.35
C GLY A 71 -3.96 -11.05 3.46
N THR A 72 -3.71 -10.39 2.35
CA THR A 72 -3.87 -8.95 2.19
C THR A 72 -4.84 -8.74 1.04
N PHE A 73 -5.79 -7.83 1.21
CA PHE A 73 -6.88 -7.64 0.26
C PHE A 73 -6.94 -6.19 -0.20
N VAL A 74 -7.23 -5.99 -1.46
CA VAL A 74 -7.49 -4.67 -2.03
C VAL A 74 -8.84 -4.71 -2.68
N ASN A 75 -9.75 -3.86 -2.24
CA ASN A 75 -11.13 -3.80 -2.74
C ASN A 75 -11.77 -5.19 -2.74
N ASP A 76 -11.57 -5.91 -1.62
CA ASP A 76 -12.14 -7.23 -1.36
C ASP A 76 -11.56 -8.36 -2.20
N GLN A 77 -10.44 -8.12 -2.88
CA GLN A 77 -9.76 -9.17 -3.62
C GLN A 77 -8.41 -9.45 -3.00
N GLN A 78 -8.12 -10.71 -2.73
CA GLN A 78 -6.82 -11.08 -2.20
C GLN A 78 -5.75 -10.86 -3.24
N ILE A 79 -4.65 -10.24 -2.84
CA ILE A 79 -3.57 -9.90 -3.75
C ILE A 79 -2.25 -10.47 -3.26
N LYS A 80 -1.32 -10.64 -4.18
CA LYS A 80 0.08 -10.87 -3.87
C LYS A 80 0.85 -9.56 -4.02
N ARG A 81 0.69 -8.92 -5.15
CA ARG A 81 1.23 -7.60 -5.44
C ARG A 81 0.22 -6.86 -6.26
N GLN A 82 0.06 -5.59 -5.96
CA GLN A 82 -0.86 -4.78 -6.74
C GLN A 82 -0.49 -3.32 -6.64
N GLN A 83 -0.56 -2.63 -7.75
CA GLN A 83 -0.39 -1.18 -7.75
C GLN A 83 -1.63 -0.55 -7.12
N LEU A 84 -1.38 0.42 -6.26
CA LEU A 84 -2.45 1.11 -5.55
C LEU A 84 -2.93 2.32 -6.35
N ARG A 85 -4.23 2.54 -6.27
CA ARG A 85 -4.88 3.69 -6.88
C ARG A 85 -5.58 4.48 -5.80
N ASN A 86 -5.74 5.77 -6.05
CA ASN A 86 -6.42 6.62 -5.09
C ASN A 86 -7.78 6.03 -4.71
N ASN A 87 -8.06 6.00 -3.42
CA ASN A 87 -9.28 5.48 -2.81
C ASN A 87 -9.38 3.96 -2.73
N ASP A 88 -8.30 3.24 -3.04
CA ASP A 88 -8.31 1.80 -2.83
C ASP A 88 -8.51 1.49 -1.35
N LEU A 89 -9.28 0.42 -1.09
CA LEU A 89 -9.55 -0.05 0.25
C LEU A 89 -8.67 -1.27 0.51
N ILE A 90 -7.79 -1.16 1.48
CA ILE A 90 -6.85 -2.22 1.85
C ILE A 90 -7.36 -2.88 3.11
N ARG A 91 -7.43 -4.21 3.13
CA ARG A 91 -7.80 -4.93 4.34
C ARG A 91 -6.68 -5.87 4.75
N ILE A 92 -6.30 -5.78 6.01
CA ILE A 92 -5.29 -6.62 6.63
C ILE A 92 -5.95 -7.22 7.87
N ALA A 93 -6.24 -8.52 7.82
CA ALA A 93 -7.06 -9.19 8.83
C ALA A 93 -8.41 -8.47 8.89
N PHE A 94 -8.74 -7.85 10.02
CA PHE A 94 -9.99 -7.10 10.17
C PHE A 94 -9.78 -5.60 10.10
N HIS A 95 -8.59 -5.16 9.78
CA HIS A 95 -8.24 -3.73 9.77
C HIS A 95 -8.34 -3.19 8.36
N GLU A 96 -9.06 -2.11 8.20
CA GLU A 96 -9.26 -1.50 6.89
C GLU A 96 -8.57 -0.16 6.81
N PHE A 97 -7.94 0.08 5.69
CA PHE A 97 -7.25 1.33 5.40
C PHE A 97 -7.72 1.84 4.05
N ARG A 98 -7.88 3.15 3.95
CA ARG A 98 -8.10 3.76 2.64
C ARG A 98 -6.79 4.38 2.19
N PHE A 99 -6.39 4.04 0.98
CA PHE A 99 -5.21 4.63 0.37
C PHE A 99 -5.64 5.91 -0.35
N VAL A 100 -4.99 7.02 -0.03
CA VAL A 100 -5.26 8.30 -0.66
C VAL A 100 -3.98 8.78 -1.31
N ASP A 101 -4.08 9.16 -2.57
CA ASP A 101 -2.95 9.72 -3.30
C ASP A 101 -3.42 11.00 -3.98
N GLU A 102 -3.06 12.12 -3.38
CA GLU A 102 -3.51 13.43 -3.85
C GLU A 102 -2.88 13.80 -5.18
N ASN A 103 -1.77 13.16 -5.52
CA ASN A 103 -1.04 13.44 -6.75
C ASN A 103 -1.04 12.26 -7.71
N GLU A 104 -2.06 11.42 -7.62
CA GLU A 104 -2.12 10.24 -8.48
C GLU A 104 -2.08 10.67 -9.94
N PRO A 105 -1.21 10.04 -10.74
CA PRO A 105 -1.20 10.30 -12.17
C PRO A 105 -2.53 9.89 -12.79
N LYS A 106 -3.19 10.81 -13.45
CA LYS A 106 -4.49 10.53 -14.06
C LYS A 106 -4.42 10.39 -15.56
N ASP A 107 -3.28 10.72 -16.12
CA ASP A 107 -3.08 10.65 -17.56
C ASP A 107 -2.87 9.20 -17.95
N GLU A 108 -3.56 8.74 -18.98
CA GLU A 108 -3.40 7.38 -19.45
C GLU A 108 -1.98 7.07 -19.87
N LYS A 109 -1.24 8.06 -20.29
CA LYS A 109 0.14 7.85 -20.70
C LYS A 109 1.00 7.41 -19.53
N THR A 110 0.72 7.91 -18.34
CA THR A 110 1.49 7.51 -17.18
C THR A 110 1.16 6.11 -16.76
N GLN A 111 0.02 5.60 -17.14
CA GLN A 111 -0.37 4.26 -16.75
C GLN A 111 0.46 3.20 -17.42
N LYS A 112 1.15 3.52 -18.49
CA LYS A 112 2.03 2.56 -19.11
C LYS A 112 3.15 2.10 -18.20
N ILE A 113 3.50 2.93 -17.24
CA ILE A 113 4.54 2.60 -16.29
C ILE A 113 4.11 1.40 -15.44
N HIS A 114 2.84 1.22 -15.26
CA HIS A 114 2.30 0.20 -14.39
C HIS A 114 2.74 -1.20 -14.76
N LYS A 115 2.85 -1.46 -16.04
CA LYS A 115 3.12 -2.82 -16.48
C LYS A 115 4.52 -3.29 -16.15
N SER A 116 5.44 -2.37 -16.02
CA SER A 116 6.84 -2.77 -15.89
C SER A 116 7.41 -2.44 -14.54
N TRP A 117 6.58 -1.92 -13.63
CA TRP A 117 7.10 -1.54 -12.34
C TRP A 117 6.35 -2.20 -11.20
N ILE A 118 6.78 -3.16 -10.61
CA ILE A 118 6.43 -3.67 -9.29
C ILE A 118 7.67 -4.38 -8.84
N PRO A 119 8.35 -3.91 -7.81
CA PRO A 119 9.61 -4.52 -7.37
C PRO A 119 9.43 -6.01 -7.14
N GLY A 120 10.41 -6.77 -7.56
CA GLY A 120 10.36 -8.21 -7.45
C GLY A 120 9.67 -8.90 -8.60
N VAL A 121 9.14 -8.16 -9.55
CA VAL A 121 8.52 -8.72 -10.74
C VAL A 121 9.35 -8.31 -11.94
N PHE A 122 9.70 -9.28 -12.76
CA PHE A 122 10.48 -9.02 -13.96
C PHE A 122 9.61 -9.12 -15.19
N TYR A 123 9.64 -8.07 -15.97
CA TYR A 123 8.93 -8.05 -17.23
C TYR A 123 9.93 -8.12 -18.32
N THR A 124 9.85 -9.20 -19.06
CA THR A 124 10.76 -9.37 -20.15
C THR A 124 10.04 -8.92 -21.34
N LYS A 125 9.64 -8.20 -21.68
CA LYS A 125 8.94 -7.73 -22.81
C LYS A 125 9.28 -8.34 -24.07
#